data_c61c88f4adfb9532cce2d21c1ed4c8e9
#
_entry.id   c61c88f4adfb9532cce2d21c1ed4c8e9
#
_cell.length_a   1.000
_cell.length_b   1.000
_cell.length_c   1.000
_cell.angle_alpha   90.00
_cell.angle_beta   90.00
_cell.angle_gamma   90.00
#
_symmetry.space_group_name_H-M   'P 1'
#
loop_
_entity.id
_entity.type
_entity.pdbx_description
1 polymer ?
#
loop_
_entity_poly.entity_id
_entity_poly.type
_entity_poly.pdbx_seq_one_letter_code
_entity_poly.pdbx_strand_id
1 'polypeptide(L)'
;MELSERSQQILKLAIQEYIESPKPVASETLVRKYGLVFSSATVRNELAHLEELGLLTHLHTSAGRVPTDAGYRYFVENLMERTGLSPTEQRTIQHQFYQVRGELDQWMYLAAAVLARSTQNAAVVTPPRAYEARVKHLELIGIHDTIVLLVLVLHDGAIKQQTITTDTVIPQEELSQVAQRLNELLHDANAGQIDRLVADPGEPIAGALERMVAEAVARAMHQREGQVNEELHHDGLLEMLQQPEFEKIDRVRDVLEILRDSKGLGPLIPQALASDGVQVVIGGEHGRDKLREYSVILSRYGYAEQVAGVVGLIGPTRMAYPRSISTVRYISTVMSELLAELYGESRGA
;
A
#
# COMPACT_ATOMS: atom_id res chain seq x y z
N MET A 1 -25.00 8.22 9.80
CA MET A 1 -26.29 8.43 9.09
C MET A 1 -26.97 7.07 8.98
N GLU A 2 -28.15 6.89 9.55
CA GLU A 2 -28.92 5.64 9.43
C GLU A 2 -29.91 5.76 8.27
N LEU A 3 -29.79 4.90 7.27
CA LEU A 3 -30.76 4.76 6.18
C LEU A 3 -31.82 3.73 6.55
N SER A 4 -33.06 3.91 6.05
CA SER A 4 -34.08 2.87 6.13
C SER A 4 -33.63 1.60 5.40
N GLU A 5 -34.12 0.42 5.78
CA GLU A 5 -33.80 -0.84 5.10
C GLU A 5 -34.09 -0.78 3.58
N ARG A 6 -35.17 -0.10 3.20
CA ARG A 6 -35.54 0.12 1.80
C ARG A 6 -34.51 0.99 1.07
N SER A 7 -34.10 2.10 1.67
CA SER A 7 -33.07 2.99 1.10
C SER A 7 -31.73 2.27 0.98
N GLN A 8 -31.36 1.46 1.98
CA GLN A 8 -30.15 0.62 1.96
C GLN A 8 -30.20 -0.39 0.81
N GLN A 9 -31.33 -1.10 0.65
CA GLN A 9 -31.52 -2.06 -0.43
C GLN A 9 -31.40 -1.38 -1.81
N ILE A 10 -32.07 -0.25 -2.00
CA ILE A 10 -32.06 0.47 -3.28
C ILE A 10 -30.66 1.04 -3.58
N LEU A 11 -29.96 1.60 -2.58
CA LEU A 11 -28.58 2.08 -2.75
C LEU A 11 -27.64 0.92 -3.12
N LYS A 12 -27.73 -0.22 -2.41
CA LYS A 12 -26.94 -1.43 -2.71
C LYS A 12 -27.10 -1.84 -4.16
N LEU A 13 -28.36 -1.97 -4.61
CA LEU A 13 -28.66 -2.41 -5.96
C LEU A 13 -28.25 -1.36 -7.01
N ALA A 14 -28.41 -0.08 -6.72
CA ALA A 14 -27.97 0.99 -7.63
C ALA A 14 -26.45 0.98 -7.81
N ILE A 15 -25.69 0.77 -6.74
CA ILE A 15 -24.22 0.68 -6.83
C ILE A 15 -23.80 -0.60 -7.57
N GLN A 16 -24.41 -1.74 -7.26
CA GLN A 16 -24.12 -3.00 -7.97
C GLN A 16 -24.41 -2.89 -9.46
N GLU A 17 -25.56 -2.32 -9.84
CA GLU A 17 -25.90 -2.08 -11.25
C GLU A 17 -24.91 -1.19 -11.96
N TYR A 18 -24.48 -0.10 -11.30
CA TYR A 18 -23.52 0.82 -11.88
C TYR A 18 -22.10 0.21 -12.01
N ILE A 19 -21.71 -0.68 -11.07
CA ILE A 19 -20.46 -1.43 -11.17
C ILE A 19 -20.48 -2.37 -12.38
N GLU A 20 -21.60 -3.07 -12.61
CA GLU A 20 -21.76 -3.99 -13.75
C GLU A 20 -21.89 -3.25 -15.09
N SER A 21 -22.61 -2.13 -15.09
CA SER A 21 -22.88 -1.34 -16.30
C SER A 21 -22.64 0.14 -16.00
N PRO A 22 -21.59 0.78 -16.58
CA PRO A 22 -21.23 2.17 -16.29
C PRO A 22 -22.20 3.16 -16.96
N LYS A 23 -23.49 2.93 -16.75
CA LYS A 23 -24.58 3.78 -17.25
C LYS A 23 -25.43 4.29 -16.07
N PRO A 24 -25.90 5.54 -16.12
CA PRO A 24 -26.77 6.04 -15.08
C PRO A 24 -27.96 5.10 -14.80
N VAL A 25 -28.18 4.78 -13.52
CA VAL A 25 -29.14 3.77 -13.08
C VAL A 25 -30.54 4.36 -13.03
N ALA A 26 -31.46 3.82 -13.79
CA ALA A 26 -32.87 4.19 -13.79
C ALA A 26 -33.71 3.31 -12.85
N SER A 27 -34.75 3.89 -12.24
CA SER A 27 -35.67 3.15 -11.35
C SER A 27 -36.32 1.94 -12.02
N GLU A 28 -36.66 2.06 -13.31
CA GLU A 28 -37.24 0.96 -14.09
C GLU A 28 -36.28 -0.22 -14.27
N THR A 29 -34.97 0.08 -14.45
CA THR A 29 -33.92 -0.94 -14.55
C THR A 29 -33.83 -1.74 -13.25
N LEU A 30 -33.82 -1.06 -12.09
CA LEU A 30 -33.77 -1.74 -10.79
C LEU A 30 -34.99 -2.63 -10.55
N VAL A 31 -36.18 -2.11 -10.81
CA VAL A 31 -37.42 -2.89 -10.63
C VAL A 31 -37.42 -4.13 -11.51
N ARG A 32 -37.11 -3.98 -12.81
CA ARG A 32 -37.17 -5.09 -13.77
C ARG A 32 -36.08 -6.12 -13.56
N LYS A 33 -34.83 -5.68 -13.33
CA LYS A 33 -33.69 -6.60 -13.25
C LYS A 33 -33.67 -7.36 -11.93
N TYR A 34 -33.99 -6.70 -10.83
CA TYR A 34 -33.90 -7.29 -9.48
C TYR A 34 -35.24 -7.74 -8.90
N GLY A 35 -36.33 -7.65 -9.68
CA GLY A 35 -37.66 -8.14 -9.27
C GLY A 35 -38.19 -7.48 -8.01
N LEU A 36 -37.95 -6.15 -7.84
CA LEU A 36 -38.39 -5.46 -6.64
C LEU A 36 -39.91 -5.43 -6.51
N VAL A 37 -40.38 -5.64 -5.29
CA VAL A 37 -41.84 -5.52 -4.97
C VAL A 37 -42.35 -4.08 -4.97
N PHE A 38 -41.45 -3.09 -5.06
CA PHE A 38 -41.78 -1.67 -5.10
C PHE A 38 -42.09 -1.20 -6.52
N SER A 39 -42.97 -0.21 -6.64
CA SER A 39 -43.23 0.43 -7.93
C SER A 39 -42.01 1.25 -8.40
N SER A 40 -41.88 1.44 -9.72
CA SER A 40 -40.83 2.31 -10.29
C SER A 40 -40.91 3.74 -9.76
N ALA A 41 -42.12 4.24 -9.45
CA ALA A 41 -42.33 5.54 -8.81
C ALA A 41 -41.74 5.59 -7.39
N THR A 42 -41.95 4.53 -6.60
CA THR A 42 -41.39 4.41 -5.25
C THR A 42 -39.85 4.38 -5.31
N VAL A 43 -39.29 3.55 -6.20
CA VAL A 43 -37.83 3.47 -6.39
C VAL A 43 -37.25 4.81 -6.85
N ARG A 44 -37.96 5.55 -7.73
CA ARG A 44 -37.55 6.89 -8.17
C ARG A 44 -37.48 7.87 -7.01
N ASN A 45 -38.47 7.87 -6.10
CA ASN A 45 -38.47 8.73 -4.92
C ASN A 45 -37.33 8.40 -3.96
N GLU A 46 -37.04 7.09 -3.76
CA GLU A 46 -35.88 6.68 -2.94
C GLU A 46 -34.53 7.09 -3.56
N LEU A 47 -34.39 6.95 -4.88
CA LEU A 47 -33.19 7.41 -5.58
C LEU A 47 -33.03 8.94 -5.47
N ALA A 48 -34.12 9.70 -5.49
CA ALA A 48 -34.09 11.16 -5.26
C ALA A 48 -33.71 11.49 -3.80
N HIS A 49 -34.24 10.75 -2.84
CA HIS A 49 -33.85 10.88 -1.43
C HIS A 49 -32.38 10.57 -1.19
N LEU A 50 -31.85 9.50 -1.78
CA LEU A 50 -30.42 9.14 -1.71
C LEU A 50 -29.52 10.20 -2.37
N GLU A 51 -30.04 10.90 -3.39
CA GLU A 51 -29.36 12.03 -4.00
C GLU A 51 -29.33 13.25 -3.08
N GLU A 52 -30.43 13.58 -2.42
CA GLU A 52 -30.49 14.66 -1.40
C GLU A 52 -29.52 14.42 -0.25
N LEU A 53 -29.28 13.14 0.09
CA LEU A 53 -28.29 12.71 1.08
C LEU A 53 -26.85 12.71 0.54
N GLY A 54 -26.63 13.03 -0.74
CA GLY A 54 -25.31 13.06 -1.37
C GLY A 54 -24.69 11.70 -1.65
N LEU A 55 -25.45 10.58 -1.54
CA LEU A 55 -24.96 9.23 -1.83
C LEU A 55 -25.05 8.86 -3.31
N LEU A 56 -25.95 9.49 -4.02
CA LEU A 56 -26.09 9.42 -5.47
C LEU A 56 -26.04 10.84 -6.06
N THR A 57 -25.82 10.93 -7.37
CA THR A 57 -25.91 12.19 -8.11
C THR A 57 -26.47 11.91 -9.52
N HIS A 58 -26.81 12.93 -10.28
CA HIS A 58 -27.17 12.82 -11.68
C HIS A 58 -26.22 13.63 -12.56
N LEU A 59 -25.88 13.08 -13.73
CA LEU A 59 -25.01 13.76 -14.69
C LEU A 59 -25.80 14.79 -15.51
N HIS A 60 -27.09 14.52 -15.78
CA HIS A 60 -28.04 15.40 -16.50
C HIS A 60 -29.44 15.15 -15.98
N THR A 61 -30.31 16.16 -16.02
CA THR A 61 -31.66 16.18 -15.45
C THR A 61 -32.60 15.04 -15.89
N SER A 62 -32.35 14.45 -17.07
CA SER A 62 -33.11 13.32 -17.61
C SER A 62 -32.38 11.96 -17.50
N ALA A 63 -31.15 11.95 -17.00
CA ALA A 63 -30.36 10.73 -16.83
C ALA A 63 -30.74 10.02 -15.52
N GLY A 64 -30.48 8.71 -15.42
CA GLY A 64 -30.52 7.98 -14.15
C GLY A 64 -29.51 8.52 -13.14
N ARG A 65 -29.36 7.87 -11.99
CA ARG A 65 -28.41 8.25 -10.93
C ARG A 65 -27.11 7.46 -11.06
N VAL A 66 -26.02 8.10 -10.58
CA VAL A 66 -24.70 7.46 -10.45
C VAL A 66 -24.23 7.59 -9.00
N PRO A 67 -23.48 6.62 -8.45
CA PRO A 67 -22.94 6.71 -7.11
C PRO A 67 -21.92 7.86 -6.97
N THR A 68 -21.90 8.48 -5.81
CA THR A 68 -20.85 9.42 -5.37
C THR A 68 -19.77 8.64 -4.59
N ASP A 69 -18.64 9.29 -4.29
CA ASP A 69 -17.62 8.72 -3.39
C ASP A 69 -18.21 8.37 -2.03
N ALA A 70 -19.08 9.23 -1.48
CA ALA A 70 -19.81 8.97 -0.23
C ALA A 70 -20.79 7.78 -0.35
N GLY A 71 -21.40 7.58 -1.51
CA GLY A 71 -22.24 6.42 -1.78
C GLY A 71 -21.44 5.13 -1.80
N TYR A 72 -20.27 5.11 -2.48
CA TYR A 72 -19.36 3.96 -2.44
C TYR A 72 -18.81 3.70 -1.04
N ARG A 73 -18.45 4.75 -0.28
CA ARG A 73 -18.00 4.62 1.11
C ARG A 73 -19.08 3.96 1.98
N TYR A 74 -20.32 4.45 1.92
CA TYR A 74 -21.43 3.86 2.65
C TYR A 74 -21.68 2.40 2.27
N PHE A 75 -21.57 2.07 0.97
CA PHE A 75 -21.70 0.70 0.48
C PHE A 75 -20.61 -0.21 1.06
N VAL A 76 -19.35 0.20 1.02
CA VAL A 76 -18.22 -0.60 1.52
C VAL A 76 -18.32 -0.86 3.03
N GLU A 77 -18.75 0.15 3.80
CA GLU A 77 -18.82 0.05 5.25
C GLU A 77 -20.06 -0.70 5.76
N ASN A 78 -21.22 -0.51 5.12
CA ASN A 78 -22.50 -0.90 5.68
C ASN A 78 -23.28 -1.92 4.85
N LEU A 79 -23.11 -1.97 3.53
CA LEU A 79 -23.99 -2.72 2.64
C LEU A 79 -23.30 -3.89 1.94
N MET A 80 -21.99 -3.87 1.88
CA MET A 80 -21.19 -4.89 1.20
C MET A 80 -21.20 -6.20 1.96
N GLU A 81 -21.53 -7.28 1.30
CA GLU A 81 -21.34 -8.62 1.85
C GLU A 81 -19.85 -8.99 1.84
N ARG A 82 -19.37 -9.46 2.99
CA ARG A 82 -17.99 -9.95 3.13
C ARG A 82 -17.89 -11.37 2.57
N THR A 83 -17.97 -11.51 1.26
CA THR A 83 -17.80 -12.80 0.59
C THR A 83 -16.31 -13.07 0.40
N GLY A 84 -15.81 -14.20 0.89
CA GLY A 84 -14.44 -14.64 0.59
C GLY A 84 -14.33 -15.16 -0.86
N LEU A 85 -13.09 -15.42 -1.29
CA LEU A 85 -12.85 -16.18 -2.52
C LEU A 85 -13.38 -17.60 -2.38
N SER A 86 -13.86 -18.18 -3.47
CA SER A 86 -14.32 -19.57 -3.46
C SER A 86 -13.17 -20.53 -3.09
N PRO A 87 -13.44 -21.69 -2.46
CA PRO A 87 -12.40 -22.66 -2.12
C PRO A 87 -11.58 -23.13 -3.32
N THR A 88 -12.15 -23.12 -4.51
CA THR A 88 -11.45 -23.49 -5.74
C THR A 88 -10.45 -22.41 -6.14
N GLU A 89 -10.84 -21.14 -6.09
CA GLU A 89 -9.94 -20.02 -6.36
C GLU A 89 -8.80 -19.97 -5.36
N GLN A 90 -9.09 -20.14 -4.06
CA GLN A 90 -8.06 -20.16 -3.01
C GLN A 90 -7.03 -21.27 -3.29
N ARG A 91 -7.46 -22.49 -3.60
CA ARG A 91 -6.56 -23.60 -3.94
C ARG A 91 -5.71 -23.32 -5.17
N THR A 92 -6.29 -22.70 -6.20
CA THR A 92 -5.55 -22.35 -7.42
C THR A 92 -4.44 -21.33 -7.11
N ILE A 93 -4.77 -20.29 -6.33
CA ILE A 93 -3.79 -19.28 -5.92
C ILE A 93 -2.68 -19.92 -5.07
N GLN A 94 -3.03 -20.68 -4.04
CA GLN A 94 -2.03 -21.38 -3.20
C GLN A 94 -1.11 -22.28 -4.02
N HIS A 95 -1.67 -23.03 -4.98
CA HIS A 95 -0.87 -23.88 -5.85
C HIS A 95 0.14 -23.08 -6.69
N GLN A 96 -0.26 -21.94 -7.25
CA GLN A 96 0.62 -21.08 -8.00
C GLN A 96 1.78 -20.55 -7.14
N PHE A 97 1.51 -20.08 -5.92
CA PHE A 97 2.54 -19.61 -4.99
C PHE A 97 3.47 -20.75 -4.54
N TYR A 98 2.94 -21.96 -4.37
CA TYR A 98 3.74 -23.14 -4.04
C TYR A 98 4.77 -23.49 -5.13
N GLN A 99 4.45 -23.26 -6.41
CA GLN A 99 5.35 -23.54 -7.53
C GLN A 99 6.56 -22.61 -7.61
N VAL A 100 6.45 -21.40 -7.06
CA VAL A 100 7.53 -20.36 -7.06
C VAL A 100 8.22 -20.24 -5.69
N ARG A 101 8.28 -21.34 -4.92
CA ARG A 101 8.90 -21.33 -3.58
C ARG A 101 10.37 -20.91 -3.64
N GLY A 102 10.77 -20.06 -2.72
CA GLY A 102 12.15 -19.69 -2.43
C GLY A 102 12.66 -18.39 -3.06
N GLU A 103 11.89 -17.75 -3.97
CA GLU A 103 12.31 -16.50 -4.59
C GLU A 103 11.28 -15.37 -4.30
N LEU A 104 11.64 -14.48 -3.39
CA LEU A 104 10.77 -13.39 -2.94
C LEU A 104 10.26 -12.51 -4.10
N ASP A 105 11.13 -12.19 -5.06
CA ASP A 105 10.76 -11.39 -6.23
C ASP A 105 9.68 -12.07 -7.06
N GLN A 106 9.76 -13.39 -7.24
CA GLN A 106 8.73 -14.13 -7.96
C GLN A 106 7.39 -14.14 -7.24
N TRP A 107 7.38 -14.15 -5.90
CA TRP A 107 6.12 -14.01 -5.14
C TRP A 107 5.47 -12.65 -5.38
N MET A 108 6.25 -11.58 -5.42
CA MET A 108 5.72 -10.22 -5.66
C MET A 108 5.14 -10.09 -7.07
N TYR A 109 5.83 -10.59 -8.10
CA TYR A 109 5.30 -10.63 -9.47
C TYR A 109 4.03 -11.48 -9.56
N LEU A 110 4.02 -12.65 -8.93
CA LEU A 110 2.85 -13.51 -8.92
C LEU A 110 1.66 -12.88 -8.19
N ALA A 111 1.91 -12.25 -7.04
CA ALA A 111 0.88 -11.53 -6.29
C ALA A 111 0.24 -10.42 -7.13
N ALA A 112 1.07 -9.59 -7.78
CA ALA A 112 0.60 -8.54 -8.67
C ALA A 112 -0.22 -9.12 -9.84
N ALA A 113 0.27 -10.16 -10.51
CA ALA A 113 -0.42 -10.79 -11.63
C ALA A 113 -1.76 -11.43 -11.23
N VAL A 114 -1.82 -12.12 -10.09
CA VAL A 114 -3.06 -12.74 -9.58
C VAL A 114 -4.09 -11.67 -9.21
N LEU A 115 -3.67 -10.62 -8.50
CA LEU A 115 -4.53 -9.49 -8.16
C LEU A 115 -5.12 -8.83 -9.40
N ALA A 116 -4.27 -8.47 -10.36
CA ALA A 116 -4.66 -7.80 -11.59
C ALA A 116 -5.70 -8.60 -12.37
N ARG A 117 -5.42 -9.88 -12.65
CA ARG A 117 -6.32 -10.76 -13.40
C ARG A 117 -7.65 -11.01 -12.67
N SER A 118 -7.60 -11.17 -11.34
CA SER A 118 -8.81 -11.46 -10.55
C SER A 118 -9.74 -10.27 -10.42
N THR A 119 -9.23 -9.05 -10.53
CA THR A 119 -9.98 -7.82 -10.22
C THR A 119 -10.10 -6.85 -11.39
N GLN A 120 -9.38 -7.09 -12.49
CA GLN A 120 -9.31 -6.22 -13.67
C GLN A 120 -8.85 -4.78 -13.30
N ASN A 121 -7.95 -4.67 -12.33
CA ASN A 121 -7.38 -3.41 -11.85
C ASN A 121 -5.85 -3.48 -11.87
N ALA A 122 -5.18 -2.34 -11.81
CA ALA A 122 -3.73 -2.34 -11.63
C ALA A 122 -3.40 -2.78 -10.19
N ALA A 123 -2.51 -3.75 -10.08
CA ALA A 123 -2.01 -4.26 -8.81
C ALA A 123 -0.67 -3.64 -8.46
N VAL A 124 -0.43 -3.46 -7.17
CA VAL A 124 0.82 -2.94 -6.62
C VAL A 124 1.27 -3.80 -5.46
N VAL A 125 2.56 -4.13 -5.42
CA VAL A 125 3.18 -4.92 -4.36
C VAL A 125 4.53 -4.29 -4.03
N THR A 126 4.78 -3.97 -2.77
CA THR A 126 6.09 -3.54 -2.30
C THR A 126 6.88 -4.74 -1.77
N PRO A 127 8.21 -4.78 -1.89
CA PRO A 127 9.00 -5.79 -1.19
C PRO A 127 8.81 -5.69 0.33
N PRO A 128 8.83 -6.83 1.05
CA PRO A 128 8.79 -6.81 2.50
C PRO A 128 10.10 -6.22 3.03
N ARG A 129 9.99 -5.28 3.96
CA ARG A 129 11.13 -4.63 4.61
C ARG A 129 10.98 -4.72 6.13
N ALA A 130 12.09 -4.65 6.83
CA ALA A 130 12.03 -4.51 8.29
C ALA A 130 11.16 -3.30 8.64
N TYR A 131 10.25 -3.49 9.59
CA TYR A 131 9.30 -2.44 10.03
C TYR A 131 10.03 -1.21 10.55
N GLU A 132 11.16 -1.44 11.24
CA GLU A 132 12.12 -0.44 11.61
C GLU A 132 13.50 -0.87 11.14
N ALA A 133 14.17 -0.02 10.39
CA ALA A 133 15.56 -0.23 10.10
C ALA A 133 16.36 -0.20 11.42
N ARG A 134 17.11 -1.27 11.71
CA ARG A 134 17.94 -1.36 12.92
C ARG A 134 19.37 -1.63 12.54
N VAL A 135 20.30 -0.96 13.22
CA VAL A 135 21.73 -1.11 13.01
C VAL A 135 22.17 -2.51 13.45
N LYS A 136 22.75 -3.27 12.53
CA LYS A 136 23.41 -4.55 12.83
C LYS A 136 24.88 -4.36 13.04
N HIS A 137 25.54 -3.62 12.15
CA HIS A 137 26.96 -3.39 12.16
C HIS A 137 27.33 -2.18 11.31
N LEU A 138 28.38 -1.46 11.67
CA LEU A 138 28.99 -0.42 10.87
C LEU A 138 30.50 -0.56 10.83
N GLU A 139 31.09 -0.12 9.70
CA GLU A 139 32.54 -0.02 9.50
C GLU A 139 32.92 1.35 8.97
N LEU A 140 34.10 1.83 9.37
CA LEU A 140 34.70 3.08 8.86
C LEU A 140 36.01 2.75 8.17
N ILE A 141 36.12 3.12 6.90
CA ILE A 141 37.28 2.81 6.08
C ILE A 141 37.84 4.13 5.52
N GLY A 142 39.07 4.46 5.84
CA GLY A 142 39.80 5.58 5.22
C GLY A 142 40.04 5.25 3.75
N ILE A 143 39.54 6.09 2.83
CA ILE A 143 39.75 5.90 1.39
C ILE A 143 40.94 6.74 0.94
N HIS A 144 40.91 8.03 1.25
CA HIS A 144 41.91 8.98 0.83
C HIS A 144 41.88 10.22 1.75
N ASP A 145 43.04 10.65 2.27
CA ASP A 145 43.21 11.85 3.11
C ASP A 145 42.05 12.01 4.14
N THR A 146 41.14 12.98 3.89
CA THR A 146 40.01 13.31 4.76
C THR A 146 38.70 12.60 4.35
N ILE A 147 38.73 11.63 3.45
CA ILE A 147 37.54 10.91 2.99
C ILE A 147 37.45 9.55 3.66
N VAL A 148 36.40 9.36 4.43
CA VAL A 148 36.07 8.12 5.13
C VAL A 148 34.82 7.51 4.53
N LEU A 149 34.83 6.22 4.22
CA LEU A 149 33.67 5.44 3.83
C LEU A 149 33.01 4.86 5.08
N LEU A 150 31.77 5.22 5.31
CA LEU A 150 30.87 4.53 6.23
C LEU A 150 30.19 3.40 5.46
N VAL A 151 30.33 2.16 5.94
CA VAL A 151 29.57 0.98 5.51
C VAL A 151 28.62 0.62 6.64
N LEU A 152 27.32 0.75 6.42
CA LEU A 152 26.26 0.44 7.39
C LEU A 152 25.54 -0.83 6.95
N VAL A 153 25.49 -1.83 7.83
CA VAL A 153 24.72 -3.06 7.66
C VAL A 153 23.53 -3.03 8.60
N LEU A 154 22.34 -3.27 8.07
CA LEU A 154 21.10 -3.33 8.84
C LEU A 154 20.69 -4.78 9.10
N HIS A 155 19.82 -5.00 10.11
CA HIS A 155 19.36 -6.35 10.47
C HIS A 155 18.60 -7.08 9.34
N ASP A 156 17.97 -6.35 8.44
CA ASP A 156 17.30 -6.91 7.26
C ASP A 156 18.27 -7.27 6.10
N GLY A 157 19.57 -7.18 6.35
CA GLY A 157 20.61 -7.51 5.37
C GLY A 157 20.96 -6.38 4.40
N ALA A 158 20.30 -5.23 4.47
CA ALA A 158 20.64 -4.12 3.60
C ALA A 158 21.98 -3.49 3.99
N ILE A 159 22.76 -3.16 2.96
CA ILE A 159 24.04 -2.47 3.09
C ILE A 159 23.90 -1.07 2.50
N LYS A 160 24.27 -0.06 3.29
CA LYS A 160 24.37 1.33 2.84
C LYS A 160 25.83 1.78 2.90
N GLN A 161 26.24 2.52 1.89
CA GLN A 161 27.57 3.12 1.83
C GLN A 161 27.42 4.63 1.69
N GLN A 162 28.16 5.37 2.51
CA GLN A 162 28.16 6.82 2.47
C GLN A 162 29.58 7.34 2.73
N THR A 163 30.02 8.34 1.96
CA THR A 163 31.26 9.04 2.23
C THR A 163 31.05 10.15 3.24
N ILE A 164 31.97 10.25 4.21
CA ILE A 164 32.06 11.31 5.22
C ILE A 164 33.38 12.05 4.97
N THR A 165 33.32 13.37 4.94
CA THR A 165 34.52 14.20 4.86
C THR A 165 34.85 14.71 6.23
N THR A 166 36.09 14.47 6.68
CA THR A 166 36.63 14.94 7.97
C THR A 166 37.52 16.17 7.76
N ASP A 167 37.73 16.98 8.80
CA ASP A 167 38.57 18.18 8.72
C ASP A 167 40.06 17.84 8.69
N THR A 168 40.45 16.70 9.22
CA THR A 168 41.83 16.21 9.31
C THR A 168 41.92 14.75 8.87
N VAL A 169 43.11 14.32 8.47
CA VAL A 169 43.41 12.93 8.18
C VAL A 169 43.33 12.12 9.48
N ILE A 170 42.48 11.07 9.49
CA ILE A 170 42.30 10.21 10.65
C ILE A 170 42.91 8.84 10.33
N PRO A 171 43.83 8.35 11.18
CA PRO A 171 44.40 7.00 11.01
C PRO A 171 43.34 5.91 11.04
N GLN A 172 43.52 4.84 10.25
CA GLN A 172 42.57 3.72 10.21
C GLN A 172 42.35 3.07 11.58
N GLU A 173 43.38 3.05 12.42
CA GLU A 173 43.25 2.48 13.78
C GLU A 173 42.24 3.28 14.64
N GLU A 174 42.27 4.62 14.55
CA GLU A 174 41.32 5.50 15.23
C GLU A 174 39.91 5.34 14.66
N LEU A 175 39.75 5.24 13.32
CA LEU A 175 38.48 4.95 12.67
C LEU A 175 37.90 3.61 13.15
N SER A 176 38.71 2.59 13.27
CA SER A 176 38.29 1.27 13.77
C SER A 176 37.83 1.30 15.23
N GLN A 177 38.52 2.09 16.08
CA GLN A 177 38.12 2.27 17.48
C GLN A 177 36.78 3.03 17.58
N VAL A 178 36.55 4.05 16.77
CA VAL A 178 35.27 4.75 16.69
C VAL A 178 34.16 3.84 16.23
N ALA A 179 34.42 3.06 15.17
CA ALA A 179 33.45 2.09 14.66
C ALA A 179 33.08 1.05 15.71
N GLN A 180 34.06 0.54 16.47
CA GLN A 180 33.80 -0.42 17.54
C GLN A 180 32.90 0.17 18.63
N ARG A 181 33.22 1.37 19.14
CA ARG A 181 32.41 2.03 20.16
C ARG A 181 30.99 2.32 19.68
N LEU A 182 30.83 2.78 18.44
CA LEU A 182 29.52 3.01 17.85
C LEU A 182 28.76 1.71 17.61
N ASN A 183 29.40 0.61 17.24
CA ASN A 183 28.75 -0.70 17.15
C ASN A 183 28.19 -1.17 18.51
N GLU A 184 28.92 -0.94 19.61
CA GLU A 184 28.44 -1.28 20.96
C GLU A 184 27.23 -0.40 21.35
N LEU A 185 27.29 0.90 21.02
CA LEU A 185 26.28 1.89 21.40
C LEU A 185 25.00 1.82 20.53
N LEU A 186 25.16 1.62 19.23
CA LEU A 186 24.07 1.69 18.25
C LEU A 186 23.53 0.31 17.85
N HIS A 187 24.03 -0.78 18.45
CA HIS A 187 23.53 -2.12 18.16
C HIS A 187 22.01 -2.20 18.38
N ASP A 188 21.29 -2.67 17.38
CA ASP A 188 19.82 -2.80 17.40
C ASP A 188 19.05 -1.46 17.54
N ALA A 189 19.73 -0.32 17.43
CA ALA A 189 19.11 1.00 17.48
C ALA A 189 18.41 1.34 16.17
N ASN A 190 17.22 1.96 16.24
CA ASN A 190 16.54 2.59 15.10
C ASN A 190 16.95 4.07 14.94
N ALA A 191 16.58 4.68 13.79
CA ALA A 191 16.95 6.06 13.49
C ALA A 191 16.52 7.05 14.58
N GLY A 192 15.29 6.95 15.10
CA GLY A 192 14.79 7.84 16.15
C GLY A 192 15.48 7.67 17.50
N GLN A 193 16.04 6.49 17.80
CA GLN A 193 16.88 6.27 18.98
C GLN A 193 18.23 6.93 18.81
N ILE A 194 18.83 6.83 17.60
CA ILE A 194 20.12 7.47 17.28
C ILE A 194 19.98 8.99 17.32
N ASP A 195 18.89 9.56 16.77
CA ASP A 195 18.63 11.00 16.84
C ASP A 195 18.59 11.51 18.28
N ARG A 196 17.96 10.74 19.20
CA ARG A 196 17.92 11.08 20.61
C ARG A 196 19.30 11.04 21.28
N LEU A 197 20.11 10.01 20.95
CA LEU A 197 21.49 9.89 21.46
C LEU A 197 22.38 11.03 20.96
N VAL A 198 22.18 11.50 19.72
CA VAL A 198 22.93 12.63 19.15
C VAL A 198 22.48 13.97 19.74
N ALA A 199 21.18 14.12 20.05
CA ALA A 199 20.63 15.38 20.55
C ALA A 199 20.89 15.62 22.04
N ASP A 200 21.19 14.58 22.83
CA ASP A 200 21.38 14.70 24.28
C ASP A 200 22.85 15.06 24.61
N PRO A 201 23.11 16.24 25.23
CA PRO A 201 24.47 16.65 25.61
C PRO A 201 25.12 15.80 26.71
N GLY A 202 24.35 14.98 27.42
CA GLY A 202 24.81 14.14 28.54
C GLY A 202 25.14 12.70 28.16
N GLU A 203 24.96 12.33 26.91
CA GLU A 203 25.04 10.96 26.42
C GLU A 203 26.46 10.54 25.92
N PRO A 204 26.68 9.21 25.76
CA PRO A 204 28.00 8.62 25.50
C PRO A 204 28.65 8.97 24.15
N ILE A 205 27.96 9.67 23.24
CA ILE A 205 28.55 10.17 21.99
C ILE A 205 29.28 11.48 22.25
N ALA A 206 30.46 11.40 22.82
CA ALA A 206 31.22 12.59 23.26
C ALA A 206 32.17 13.14 22.18
N GLY A 207 32.65 12.31 21.24
CA GLY A 207 33.61 12.70 20.20
C GLY A 207 32.94 13.38 19.01
N ALA A 208 33.59 14.38 18.43
CA ALA A 208 33.11 15.07 17.23
C ALA A 208 32.95 14.08 16.04
N LEU A 209 33.89 13.17 15.85
CA LEU A 209 33.86 12.15 14.83
C LEU A 209 32.71 11.15 15.08
N GLU A 210 32.56 10.67 16.32
CA GLU A 210 31.49 9.77 16.70
C GLU A 210 30.11 10.37 16.42
N ARG A 211 29.92 11.66 16.76
CA ARG A 211 28.67 12.38 16.50
C ARG A 211 28.41 12.52 15.00
N MET A 212 29.41 12.89 14.21
CA MET A 212 29.32 13.00 12.75
C MET A 212 28.93 11.69 12.11
N VAL A 213 29.51 10.57 12.56
CA VAL A 213 29.18 9.22 12.07
C VAL A 213 27.77 8.82 12.50
N ALA A 214 27.37 9.02 13.75
CA ALA A 214 26.02 8.70 14.22
C ALA A 214 24.95 9.49 13.47
N GLU A 215 25.16 10.79 13.20
CA GLU A 215 24.28 11.58 12.35
C GLU A 215 24.22 11.06 10.91
N ALA A 216 25.35 10.59 10.35
CA ALA A 216 25.39 10.01 9.01
C ALA A 216 24.59 8.68 8.99
N VAL A 217 24.71 7.86 10.03
CA VAL A 217 23.92 6.61 10.20
C VAL A 217 22.44 6.96 10.26
N ALA A 218 22.01 7.88 11.13
CA ALA A 218 20.62 8.30 11.25
C ALA A 218 20.06 8.80 9.93
N ARG A 219 20.79 9.68 9.22
CA ARG A 219 20.40 10.18 7.90
C ARG A 219 20.26 9.06 6.87
N ALA A 220 21.19 8.10 6.82
CA ALA A 220 21.13 6.96 5.90
C ALA A 220 19.90 6.08 6.19
N MET A 221 19.52 5.91 7.46
CA MET A 221 18.34 5.16 7.87
C MET A 221 17.04 5.92 7.53
N HIS A 222 16.95 7.22 7.83
CA HIS A 222 15.80 8.06 7.43
C HIS A 222 15.59 8.15 5.91
N GLN A 223 16.69 8.28 5.16
CA GLN A 223 16.60 8.24 3.70
C GLN A 223 16.02 6.93 3.20
N ARG A 224 16.32 5.81 3.85
CA ARG A 224 15.75 4.51 3.52
C ARG A 224 14.26 4.41 3.88
N GLU A 225 13.86 4.91 5.04
CA GLU A 225 12.46 5.00 5.43
C GLU A 225 11.66 5.84 4.42
N GLY A 226 12.26 6.90 3.89
CA GLY A 226 11.68 7.72 2.81
C GLY A 226 11.69 7.07 1.41
N GLN A 227 12.57 6.08 1.18
CA GLN A 227 12.72 5.36 -0.11
C GLN A 227 11.81 4.13 -0.24
N VAL A 228 10.77 3.97 0.59
CA VAL A 228 9.77 2.88 0.52
C VAL A 228 9.17 2.72 -0.89
N ASN A 229 9.38 3.69 -1.76
CA ASN A 229 8.70 3.84 -3.04
C ASN A 229 9.52 3.43 -4.29
N GLU A 230 10.79 3.04 -4.18
CA GLU A 230 11.63 2.82 -5.38
C GLU A 230 11.52 1.43 -5.99
N GLU A 231 10.96 0.44 -5.27
CA GLU A 231 10.80 -0.93 -5.74
C GLU A 231 9.32 -1.36 -5.68
N LEU A 232 8.47 -0.69 -6.46
CA LEU A 232 7.07 -1.05 -6.57
C LEU A 232 6.90 -2.04 -7.73
N HIS A 233 6.54 -3.30 -7.42
CA HIS A 233 6.10 -4.24 -8.45
C HIS A 233 4.65 -3.93 -8.81
N HIS A 234 4.37 -3.82 -10.10
CA HIS A 234 3.02 -3.57 -10.59
C HIS A 234 2.68 -4.46 -11.78
N ASP A 235 1.41 -4.80 -11.92
CA ASP A 235 0.84 -5.52 -13.07
C ASP A 235 -0.60 -5.07 -13.29
N GLY A 236 -1.21 -5.49 -14.40
CA GLY A 236 -2.64 -5.27 -14.66
C GLY A 236 -2.99 -3.91 -15.26
N LEU A 237 -2.00 -3.15 -15.70
CA LEU A 237 -2.28 -1.87 -16.36
C LEU A 237 -3.11 -2.06 -17.61
N LEU A 238 -2.80 -3.07 -18.43
CA LEU A 238 -3.53 -3.35 -19.67
C LEU A 238 -4.98 -3.77 -19.40
N GLU A 239 -5.20 -4.60 -18.36
CA GLU A 239 -6.53 -5.03 -17.91
C GLU A 239 -7.37 -3.84 -17.46
N MET A 240 -6.77 -2.96 -16.67
CA MET A 240 -7.44 -1.75 -16.19
C MET A 240 -7.78 -0.80 -17.32
N LEU A 241 -6.89 -0.60 -18.30
CA LEU A 241 -7.09 0.29 -19.43
C LEU A 241 -8.18 -0.18 -20.41
N GLN A 242 -8.65 -1.43 -20.31
CA GLN A 242 -9.81 -1.91 -21.09
C GLN A 242 -11.14 -1.42 -20.53
N GLN A 243 -11.16 -0.83 -19.34
CA GLN A 243 -12.38 -0.32 -18.74
C GLN A 243 -12.81 1.01 -19.38
N PRO A 244 -14.12 1.28 -19.46
CA PRO A 244 -14.66 2.45 -20.20
C PRO A 244 -14.15 3.80 -19.68
N GLU A 245 -13.74 3.87 -18.42
CA GLU A 245 -13.19 5.08 -17.81
C GLU A 245 -11.91 5.55 -18.50
N PHE A 246 -11.18 4.64 -19.16
CA PHE A 246 -9.88 4.90 -19.80
C PHE A 246 -9.96 5.15 -21.31
N GLU A 247 -11.14 5.34 -21.86
CA GLU A 247 -11.30 5.79 -23.26
C GLU A 247 -10.62 7.16 -23.52
N LYS A 248 -10.47 7.98 -22.46
CA LYS A 248 -9.80 9.28 -22.53
C LYS A 248 -8.31 9.15 -22.25
N ILE A 249 -7.48 9.64 -23.18
CA ILE A 249 -6.00 9.59 -23.09
C ILE A 249 -5.46 10.25 -21.82
N ASP A 250 -6.10 11.31 -21.33
CA ASP A 250 -5.65 12.01 -20.12
C ASP A 250 -5.70 11.10 -18.90
N ARG A 251 -6.73 10.25 -18.76
CA ARG A 251 -6.84 9.28 -17.66
C ARG A 251 -5.78 8.19 -17.74
N VAL A 252 -5.42 7.76 -18.94
CA VAL A 252 -4.31 6.82 -19.14
C VAL A 252 -3.00 7.44 -18.66
N ARG A 253 -2.76 8.71 -18.99
CA ARG A 253 -1.57 9.44 -18.55
C ARG A 253 -1.51 9.57 -17.02
N ASP A 254 -2.64 9.93 -16.38
CA ASP A 254 -2.70 10.07 -14.93
C ASP A 254 -2.32 8.77 -14.21
N VAL A 255 -2.84 7.63 -14.66
CA VAL A 255 -2.50 6.32 -14.09
C VAL A 255 -1.03 5.99 -14.28
N LEU A 256 -0.49 6.21 -15.48
CA LEU A 256 0.93 5.98 -15.74
C LEU A 256 1.82 6.85 -14.85
N GLU A 257 1.44 8.11 -14.61
CA GLU A 257 2.14 9.00 -13.69
C GLU A 257 2.03 8.51 -12.24
N ILE A 258 0.84 8.08 -11.80
CA ILE A 258 0.62 7.55 -10.44
C ILE A 258 1.48 6.29 -10.19
N LEU A 259 1.55 5.38 -11.15
CA LEU A 259 2.32 4.13 -11.03
C LEU A 259 3.82 4.36 -11.20
N ARG A 260 4.23 5.31 -12.05
CA ARG A 260 5.63 5.63 -12.29
C ARG A 260 6.23 6.51 -11.19
N ASP A 261 5.46 7.46 -10.69
CA ASP A 261 5.90 8.36 -9.63
C ASP A 261 5.47 7.77 -8.27
N SER A 262 6.43 7.17 -7.58
CA SER A 262 6.28 6.70 -6.21
C SER A 262 5.63 7.73 -5.26
N LYS A 263 5.62 9.01 -5.63
CA LYS A 263 4.91 10.07 -4.91
C LYS A 263 3.38 9.92 -4.99
N GLY A 264 2.84 9.20 -5.98
CA GLY A 264 1.40 8.98 -6.11
C GLY A 264 0.84 8.15 -4.96
N LEU A 265 1.42 6.98 -4.71
CA LEU A 265 1.01 6.04 -3.66
C LEU A 265 1.82 6.20 -2.35
N GLY A 266 2.94 6.92 -2.39
CA GLY A 266 3.88 7.06 -1.29
C GLY A 266 3.29 7.37 0.07
N PRO A 267 2.35 8.31 0.23
CA PRO A 267 1.73 8.59 1.52
C PRO A 267 0.75 7.52 2.00
N LEU A 268 0.21 6.69 1.10
CA LEU A 268 -0.74 5.64 1.46
C LEU A 268 -0.03 4.37 1.96
N ILE A 269 1.18 4.09 1.47
CA ILE A 269 1.96 2.90 1.86
C ILE A 269 2.29 2.91 3.37
N PRO A 270 2.84 3.98 3.97
CA PRO A 270 3.08 4.02 5.42
C PRO A 270 1.82 3.87 6.25
N GLN A 271 0.68 4.44 5.79
CA GLN A 271 -0.60 4.28 6.46
C GLN A 271 -1.07 2.81 6.43
N ALA A 272 -0.92 2.14 5.28
CA ALA A 272 -1.25 0.73 5.14
C ALA A 272 -0.33 -0.16 5.99
N LEU A 273 0.95 0.16 6.11
CA LEU A 273 1.90 -0.54 6.97
C LEU A 273 1.56 -0.41 8.46
N ALA A 274 1.05 0.74 8.89
CA ALA A 274 0.69 1.02 10.28
C ALA A 274 -0.69 0.48 10.68
N SER A 275 -1.47 -0.04 9.74
CA SER A 275 -2.85 -0.47 9.98
C SER A 275 -3.04 -1.96 9.82
N ASP A 276 -3.93 -2.52 10.64
CA ASP A 276 -4.36 -3.90 10.48
C ASP A 276 -5.51 -4.00 9.47
N GLY A 277 -5.42 -5.02 8.61
CA GLY A 277 -6.47 -5.35 7.64
C GLY A 277 -6.39 -4.56 6.33
N VAL A 278 -7.53 -4.51 5.63
CA VAL A 278 -7.62 -3.89 4.30
C VAL A 278 -8.08 -2.46 4.43
N GLN A 279 -7.30 -1.54 3.92
CA GLN A 279 -7.65 -0.13 3.78
C GLN A 279 -8.24 0.15 2.40
N VAL A 280 -9.27 0.97 2.36
CA VAL A 280 -9.94 1.40 1.13
C VAL A 280 -10.01 2.92 1.15
N VAL A 281 -9.46 3.57 0.12
CA VAL A 281 -9.50 5.02 -0.07
C VAL A 281 -10.21 5.29 -1.39
N ILE A 282 -11.28 6.07 -1.38
CA ILE A 282 -12.21 6.24 -2.51
C ILE A 282 -12.19 7.68 -3.00
N GLY A 283 -11.85 7.88 -4.27
CA GLY A 283 -12.04 9.15 -4.95
C GLY A 283 -11.46 10.36 -4.21
N GLY A 284 -12.29 11.32 -3.86
CA GLY A 284 -11.90 12.56 -3.17
C GLY A 284 -11.25 12.39 -1.80
N GLU A 285 -11.38 11.22 -1.15
CA GLU A 285 -10.77 10.94 0.15
C GLU A 285 -9.22 10.98 0.10
N HIS A 286 -8.64 10.79 -1.09
CA HIS A 286 -7.19 10.91 -1.29
C HIS A 286 -6.65 12.32 -0.99
N GLY A 287 -7.49 13.36 -0.99
CA GLY A 287 -7.06 14.74 -0.85
C GLY A 287 -6.15 15.25 -1.98
N ARG A 288 -6.09 14.53 -3.11
CA ARG A 288 -5.23 14.81 -4.27
C ARG A 288 -6.05 14.78 -5.56
N ASP A 289 -5.93 15.81 -6.37
CA ASP A 289 -6.72 15.94 -7.60
C ASP A 289 -6.52 14.79 -8.58
N LYS A 290 -5.29 14.31 -8.75
CA LYS A 290 -4.97 13.21 -9.67
C LYS A 290 -5.56 11.86 -9.26
N LEU A 291 -5.86 11.64 -7.97
CA LEU A 291 -6.42 10.39 -7.46
C LEU A 291 -7.94 10.45 -7.28
N ARG A 292 -8.59 11.59 -7.53
CA ARG A 292 -10.04 11.76 -7.31
C ARG A 292 -10.94 10.82 -8.09
N GLU A 293 -10.47 10.33 -9.23
CA GLU A 293 -11.24 9.41 -10.07
C GLU A 293 -10.89 7.93 -9.83
N TYR A 294 -10.01 7.69 -8.86
CA TYR A 294 -9.49 6.35 -8.55
C TYR A 294 -9.81 5.95 -7.11
N SER A 295 -9.92 4.64 -6.92
CA SER A 295 -9.91 4.04 -5.59
C SER A 295 -8.66 3.21 -5.42
N VAL A 296 -8.13 3.19 -4.21
CA VAL A 296 -6.96 2.42 -3.82
C VAL A 296 -7.36 1.49 -2.67
N ILE A 297 -7.00 0.22 -2.81
CA ILE A 297 -7.23 -0.82 -1.79
C ILE A 297 -5.88 -1.38 -1.42
N LEU A 298 -5.46 -1.25 -0.18
CA LEU A 298 -4.17 -1.71 0.32
C LEU A 298 -4.35 -2.62 1.53
N SER A 299 -3.46 -3.58 1.67
CA SER A 299 -3.32 -4.40 2.87
C SER A 299 -1.86 -4.63 3.17
N ARG A 300 -1.51 -4.58 4.45
CA ARG A 300 -0.21 -5.02 4.94
C ARG A 300 -0.12 -6.54 4.80
N TYR A 301 1.07 -7.03 4.44
CA TYR A 301 1.47 -8.42 4.63
C TYR A 301 2.81 -8.45 5.35
N GLY A 302 3.10 -9.50 6.11
CA GLY A 302 4.35 -9.54 6.86
C GLY A 302 4.43 -10.69 7.85
N TYR A 303 5.59 -10.78 8.51
CA TYR A 303 5.87 -11.74 9.56
C TYR A 303 6.18 -11.01 10.87
N ALA A 304 5.36 -11.23 11.90
CA ALA A 304 5.44 -10.53 13.16
C ALA A 304 5.52 -9.00 12.97
N GLU A 305 6.15 -8.26 13.86
CA GLU A 305 6.46 -6.84 13.66
C GLU A 305 7.86 -6.62 13.05
N GLN A 306 8.45 -7.66 12.45
CA GLN A 306 9.83 -7.62 11.99
C GLN A 306 9.94 -7.20 10.53
N VAL A 307 9.12 -7.79 9.66
CA VAL A 307 9.20 -7.58 8.21
C VAL A 307 7.80 -7.41 7.66
N ALA A 308 7.56 -6.33 6.93
CA ALA A 308 6.28 -6.07 6.31
C ALA A 308 6.40 -5.42 4.94
N GLY A 309 5.43 -5.69 4.09
CA GLY A 309 5.20 -5.03 2.82
C GLY A 309 3.72 -4.68 2.66
N VAL A 310 3.40 -4.05 1.54
CA VAL A 310 2.04 -3.69 1.18
C VAL A 310 1.68 -4.33 -0.14
N VAL A 311 0.49 -4.86 -0.22
CA VAL A 311 -0.12 -5.41 -1.42
C VAL A 311 -1.46 -4.71 -1.66
N GLY A 312 -1.78 -4.39 -2.91
CA GLY A 312 -3.04 -3.72 -3.17
C GLY A 312 -3.36 -3.47 -4.62
N LEU A 313 -4.37 -2.66 -4.83
CA LEU A 313 -4.98 -2.36 -6.12
C LEU A 313 -5.21 -0.86 -6.26
N ILE A 314 -5.07 -0.38 -7.48
CA ILE A 314 -5.58 0.91 -7.93
C ILE A 314 -6.50 0.68 -9.13
N GLY A 315 -7.64 1.32 -9.13
CA GLY A 315 -8.61 1.25 -10.22
C GLY A 315 -9.60 2.40 -10.17
N PRO A 316 -10.56 2.47 -11.10
CA PRO A 316 -11.58 3.51 -11.10
C PRO A 316 -12.45 3.41 -9.84
N THR A 317 -13.07 4.53 -9.42
CA THR A 317 -14.00 4.53 -8.26
C THR A 317 -15.13 3.52 -8.39
N ARG A 318 -15.46 3.11 -9.61
CA ARG A 318 -16.46 2.08 -9.94
C ARG A 318 -15.92 0.64 -9.84
N MET A 319 -14.94 0.37 -9.00
CA MET A 319 -14.44 -1.01 -8.91
C MET A 319 -15.40 -1.97 -8.18
N ALA A 320 -15.24 -3.27 -8.45
CA ALA A 320 -15.98 -4.34 -7.77
C ALA A 320 -15.41 -4.55 -6.35
N TYR A 321 -15.74 -3.66 -5.41
CA TYR A 321 -15.19 -3.64 -4.04
C TYR A 321 -15.25 -4.99 -3.32
N PRO A 322 -16.37 -5.76 -3.31
CA PRO A 322 -16.42 -7.05 -2.62
C PRO A 322 -15.33 -8.01 -3.11
N ARG A 323 -15.16 -8.09 -4.44
CA ARG A 323 -14.15 -8.93 -5.08
C ARG A 323 -12.74 -8.43 -4.81
N SER A 324 -12.51 -7.13 -5.01
CA SER A 324 -11.20 -6.48 -4.85
C SER A 324 -10.68 -6.60 -3.41
N ILE A 325 -11.51 -6.28 -2.42
CA ILE A 325 -11.15 -6.37 -1.00
C ILE A 325 -10.87 -7.82 -0.59
N SER A 326 -11.69 -8.76 -1.05
CA SER A 326 -11.51 -10.19 -0.72
C SER A 326 -10.22 -10.75 -1.33
N THR A 327 -9.90 -10.36 -2.57
CA THR A 327 -8.67 -10.81 -3.23
C THR A 327 -7.43 -10.22 -2.56
N VAL A 328 -7.42 -8.90 -2.27
CA VAL A 328 -6.31 -8.24 -1.56
C VAL A 328 -6.08 -8.89 -0.19
N ARG A 329 -7.15 -9.09 0.59
CA ARG A 329 -7.06 -9.75 1.91
C ARG A 329 -6.47 -11.16 1.80
N TYR A 330 -6.93 -11.94 0.83
CA TYR A 330 -6.47 -13.31 0.67
C TYR A 330 -4.98 -13.37 0.26
N ILE A 331 -4.56 -12.54 -0.71
CA ILE A 331 -3.17 -12.47 -1.15
C ILE A 331 -2.28 -11.98 -0.01
N SER A 332 -2.70 -10.98 0.78
CA SER A 332 -1.91 -10.52 1.94
C SER A 332 -1.71 -11.62 2.98
N THR A 333 -2.72 -12.47 3.19
CA THR A 333 -2.63 -13.65 4.08
C THR A 333 -1.62 -14.66 3.53
N VAL A 334 -1.74 -15.05 2.26
CA VAL A 334 -0.83 -16.02 1.62
C VAL A 334 0.61 -15.52 1.66
N MET A 335 0.85 -14.26 1.34
CA MET A 335 2.20 -13.68 1.39
C MET A 335 2.76 -13.61 2.83
N SER A 336 1.91 -13.38 3.82
CA SER A 336 2.32 -13.39 5.23
C SER A 336 2.71 -14.82 5.68
N GLU A 337 1.96 -15.83 5.28
CA GLU A 337 2.26 -17.24 5.57
C GLU A 337 3.61 -17.65 4.95
N LEU A 338 3.87 -17.27 3.70
CA LEU A 338 5.13 -17.55 3.02
C LEU A 338 6.33 -16.84 3.68
N LEU A 339 6.15 -15.60 4.14
CA LEU A 339 7.19 -14.92 4.90
C LEU A 339 7.43 -15.57 6.26
N ALA A 340 6.37 -16.05 6.93
CA ALA A 340 6.50 -16.78 8.18
C ALA A 340 7.31 -18.10 8.00
N GLU A 341 7.09 -18.83 6.91
CA GLU A 341 7.90 -19.99 6.55
C GLU A 341 9.38 -19.59 6.33
N LEU A 342 9.63 -18.54 5.53
CA LEU A 342 10.99 -18.11 5.19
C LEU A 342 11.79 -17.60 6.40
N TYR A 343 11.16 -16.78 7.26
CA TYR A 343 11.83 -16.17 8.41
C TYR A 343 11.74 -17.06 9.68
N GLY A 344 10.75 -17.96 9.75
CA GLY A 344 10.57 -18.91 10.85
C GLY A 344 11.58 -20.05 10.83
N GLU A 345 11.93 -20.58 9.66
CA GLU A 345 12.94 -21.62 9.50
C GLU A 345 14.37 -21.13 9.81
N SER A 346 14.66 -19.83 9.62
CA SER A 346 15.98 -19.25 9.90
C SER A 346 16.35 -19.18 11.39
N ARG A 347 15.44 -19.47 12.31
CA ARG A 347 15.67 -19.46 13.77
C ARG A 347 15.89 -20.85 14.39
N GLY A 348 15.83 -21.90 13.58
CA GLY A 348 15.98 -23.30 14.03
C GLY A 348 17.28 -23.98 13.59
N ALA A 349 18.23 -23.24 13.00
CA ALA A 349 19.53 -23.78 12.54
C ALA A 349 20.71 -23.22 13.35
#